data_8a77416e2cac6993c63a2fe85a941ed1
#
_entry.id   8a77416e2cac6993c63a2fe85a941ed1
#
_cell.length_a   1.000
_cell.length_b   1.000
_cell.length_c   1.000
_cell.angle_alpha   90.00
_cell.angle_beta   90.00
_cell.angle_gamma   90.00
#
_symmetry.space_group_name_H-M   'P 1'
#
loop_
_entity.id
_entity.type
_entity.pdbx_description
1 polymer ?
#
loop_
_entity_poly.entity_id
_entity_poly.type
_entity_poly.pdbx_seq_one_letter_code
_entity_poly.pdbx_strand_id
1 'polypeptide(L)'
;MEQTTGNLSDIVLQCNDISKEFDSFDNSGKNQVLSHIDLSVKKNEFLVLFGPGQCGKTTLLNILAGLELPTSGTVSDHQKPVTAPAPQRGVVYQRTALFPWLTVMGNVEFGPKMRGMSKKERREIANYYIDLVGLKGFEKSFPSQLSGGMRQRVGIARAYCNNPDILLMDEPFGHLDAQTRYMMEDELQRIWQKDKRTVVFVTNNIEEALFLADRIVLMTNCPSTIKEEYNITLPHPRSYVDPEFLRLRKMITENTDKSR
;
A
#
# COMPACT_ATOMS: atom_id res chain seq x y z
N MET A 1 -14.99 -8.91 27.62
CA MET A 1 -14.96 -9.53 26.29
C MET A 1 -16.15 -8.97 25.52
N GLU A 2 -15.97 -7.82 24.88
CA GLU A 2 -16.95 -7.28 23.93
C GLU A 2 -16.40 -7.52 22.54
N GLN A 3 -16.95 -8.51 21.85
CA GLN A 3 -16.73 -8.70 20.42
C GLN A 3 -17.44 -7.53 19.70
N THR A 4 -16.65 -6.57 19.24
CA THR A 4 -17.13 -5.51 18.35
C THR A 4 -17.47 -6.16 17.00
N THR A 5 -18.73 -6.54 16.82
CA THR A 5 -19.29 -6.94 15.53
C THR A 5 -19.30 -5.70 14.62
N GLY A 6 -18.18 -5.43 13.97
CA GLY A 6 -18.13 -4.48 12.87
C GLY A 6 -19.11 -4.93 11.79
N ASN A 7 -19.92 -4.00 11.29
CA ASN A 7 -20.87 -4.27 10.22
C ASN A 7 -20.12 -4.89 9.03
N LEU A 8 -20.48 -6.09 8.61
CA LEU A 8 -19.91 -6.79 7.44
C LEU A 8 -19.99 -5.96 6.15
N SER A 9 -20.85 -4.94 6.12
CA SER A 9 -20.99 -3.98 5.00
C SER A 9 -19.79 -3.06 4.79
N ASP A 10 -18.92 -2.91 5.81
CA ASP A 10 -17.78 -1.96 5.75
C ASP A 10 -16.47 -2.62 5.32
N ILE A 11 -16.43 -3.96 5.22
CA ILE A 11 -15.25 -4.69 4.79
C ILE A 11 -15.19 -4.69 3.26
N VAL A 12 -14.07 -4.15 2.72
CA VAL A 12 -13.84 -4.08 1.27
C VAL A 12 -12.89 -5.16 0.77
N LEU A 13 -11.89 -5.57 1.57
CA LEU A 13 -11.05 -6.73 1.28
C LEU A 13 -11.12 -7.73 2.44
N GLN A 14 -11.25 -9.02 2.10
CA GLN A 14 -11.26 -10.11 3.07
C GLN A 14 -10.35 -11.23 2.61
N CYS A 15 -9.40 -11.60 3.45
CA CYS A 15 -8.61 -12.83 3.35
C CYS A 15 -9.15 -13.85 4.35
N ASN A 16 -9.37 -15.07 3.89
CA ASN A 16 -9.77 -16.19 4.74
C ASN A 16 -8.77 -17.33 4.54
N ASP A 17 -8.01 -17.63 5.60
CA ASP A 17 -7.06 -18.75 5.70
C ASP A 17 -6.06 -18.81 4.54
N ILE A 18 -5.47 -17.64 4.17
CA ILE A 18 -4.53 -17.55 3.07
C ILE A 18 -3.20 -18.21 3.42
N SER A 19 -2.80 -19.17 2.62
CA SER A 19 -1.44 -19.71 2.62
C SER A 19 -0.82 -19.63 1.23
N LYS A 20 0.51 -19.40 1.17
CA LYS A 20 1.26 -19.33 -0.07
C LYS A 20 2.57 -20.08 0.00
N GLU A 21 2.77 -20.97 -0.96
CA GLU A 21 4.00 -21.71 -1.19
C GLU A 21 4.54 -21.40 -2.58
N PHE A 22 5.85 -21.40 -2.71
CA PHE A 22 6.57 -21.33 -3.99
C PHE A 22 7.48 -22.57 -4.12
N ASP A 23 7.73 -22.99 -5.34
CA ASP A 23 8.71 -24.06 -5.60
C ASP A 23 10.12 -23.57 -5.25
N SER A 24 10.90 -24.40 -4.58
CA SER A 24 12.32 -24.09 -4.27
C SER A 24 13.15 -24.09 -5.55
N PHE A 25 14.09 -23.14 -5.65
CA PHE A 25 14.99 -23.01 -6.82
C PHE A 25 15.85 -24.27 -7.08
N ASP A 26 16.14 -25.04 -6.05
CA ASP A 26 16.96 -26.25 -6.08
C ASP A 26 16.15 -27.54 -6.23
N ASN A 27 14.87 -27.45 -6.52
CA ASN A 27 13.91 -28.56 -6.58
C ASN A 27 13.84 -29.39 -5.27
N SER A 28 14.30 -28.86 -4.14
CA SER A 28 14.30 -29.56 -2.84
C SER A 28 12.92 -29.63 -2.19
N GLY A 29 11.90 -29.00 -2.79
CA GLY A 29 10.53 -28.97 -2.25
C GLY A 29 9.85 -27.63 -2.43
N LYS A 30 8.93 -27.31 -1.51
CA LYS A 30 8.19 -26.05 -1.49
C LYS A 30 8.66 -25.18 -0.33
N ASN A 31 8.72 -23.88 -0.59
CA ASN A 31 9.01 -22.87 0.41
C ASN A 31 7.72 -22.14 0.77
N GLN A 32 7.23 -22.37 1.98
CA GLN A 32 6.03 -21.69 2.48
C GLN A 32 6.39 -20.26 2.91
N VAL A 33 5.72 -19.28 2.32
CA VAL A 33 5.95 -17.84 2.59
C VAL A 33 4.86 -17.26 3.49
N LEU A 34 3.60 -17.65 3.28
CA LEU A 34 2.47 -17.23 4.11
C LEU A 34 1.77 -18.45 4.69
N SER A 35 1.33 -18.37 5.92
CA SER A 35 0.67 -19.46 6.64
C SER A 35 -0.56 -18.94 7.39
N HIS A 36 -1.75 -19.40 7.00
CA HIS A 36 -3.01 -19.13 7.69
C HIS A 36 -3.26 -17.65 7.99
N ILE A 37 -3.24 -16.80 6.95
CA ILE A 37 -3.51 -15.36 7.08
C ILE A 37 -5.02 -15.11 6.98
N ASP A 38 -5.59 -14.60 8.08
CA ASP A 38 -6.93 -14.03 8.12
C ASP A 38 -6.83 -12.53 8.29
N LEU A 39 -7.33 -11.76 7.31
CA LEU A 39 -7.21 -10.30 7.29
C LEU A 39 -8.48 -9.68 6.71
N SER A 40 -9.03 -8.69 7.40
CA SER A 40 -10.10 -7.84 6.88
C SER A 40 -9.64 -6.40 6.75
N VAL A 41 -10.00 -5.72 5.66
CA VAL A 41 -9.69 -4.29 5.44
C VAL A 41 -11.01 -3.54 5.31
N LYS A 42 -11.17 -2.48 6.11
CA LYS A 42 -12.38 -1.66 6.14
C LYS A 42 -12.33 -0.58 5.07
N LYS A 43 -13.50 -0.15 4.63
CA LYS A 43 -13.64 0.98 3.71
C LYS A 43 -13.00 2.25 4.30
N ASN A 44 -12.23 2.96 3.48
CA ASN A 44 -11.55 4.20 3.86
C ASN A 44 -10.53 4.06 5.01
N GLU A 45 -10.10 2.85 5.33
CA GLU A 45 -9.06 2.56 6.30
C GLU A 45 -7.67 2.75 5.67
N PHE A 46 -6.74 3.31 6.43
CA PHE A 46 -5.31 3.25 6.12
C PHE A 46 -4.71 2.10 6.94
N LEU A 47 -4.64 0.92 6.33
CA LEU A 47 -4.05 -0.28 6.93
C LEU A 47 -2.58 -0.36 6.57
N VAL A 48 -1.72 -0.61 7.56
CA VAL A 48 -0.31 -0.88 7.34
C VAL A 48 0.03 -2.34 7.68
N LEU A 49 0.61 -3.05 6.71
CA LEU A 49 1.26 -4.34 6.92
C LEU A 49 2.72 -4.07 7.30
N PHE A 50 3.05 -4.32 8.55
CA PHE A 50 4.37 -4.07 9.12
C PHE A 50 5.04 -5.39 9.51
N GLY A 51 6.34 -5.50 9.32
CA GLY A 51 7.11 -6.70 9.72
C GLY A 51 8.50 -6.72 9.13
N PRO A 52 9.31 -7.74 9.46
CA PRO A 52 10.68 -7.88 9.00
C PRO A 52 10.81 -7.87 7.47
N GLY A 53 11.99 -7.55 6.98
CA GLY A 53 12.29 -7.73 5.54
C GLY A 53 12.10 -9.18 5.11
N GLN A 54 11.60 -9.37 3.87
CA GLN A 54 11.41 -10.70 3.26
C GLN A 54 10.43 -11.64 4.00
N CYS A 55 9.58 -11.12 4.88
CA CYS A 55 8.60 -11.95 5.59
C CYS A 55 7.34 -12.30 4.78
N GLY A 56 7.19 -11.81 3.54
CA GLY A 56 6.02 -12.14 2.70
C GLY A 56 4.99 -11.01 2.55
N LYS A 57 5.25 -9.79 3.05
CA LYS A 57 4.34 -8.63 2.91
C LYS A 57 3.98 -8.32 1.44
N THR A 58 4.99 -8.24 0.58
CA THR A 58 4.81 -8.07 -0.87
C THR A 58 4.01 -9.20 -1.50
N THR A 59 4.23 -10.45 -1.05
CA THR A 59 3.45 -11.61 -1.50
C THR A 59 1.97 -11.46 -1.13
N LEU A 60 1.68 -11.09 0.12
CA LEU A 60 0.30 -10.85 0.55
C LEU A 60 -0.33 -9.71 -0.25
N LEU A 61 0.39 -8.60 -0.44
CA LEU A 61 -0.09 -7.47 -1.23
C LEU A 61 -0.38 -7.86 -2.68
N ASN A 62 0.47 -8.68 -3.31
CA ASN A 62 0.24 -9.19 -4.67
C ASN A 62 -0.99 -10.11 -4.74
N ILE A 63 -1.25 -10.90 -3.70
CA ILE A 63 -2.46 -11.71 -3.60
C ILE A 63 -3.71 -10.81 -3.50
N LEU A 64 -3.67 -9.76 -2.66
CA LEU A 64 -4.74 -8.76 -2.57
C LEU A 64 -4.98 -8.04 -3.89
N ALA A 65 -3.93 -7.78 -4.67
CA ALA A 65 -4.01 -7.16 -5.99
C ALA A 65 -4.59 -8.10 -7.07
N GLY A 66 -4.57 -9.41 -6.84
CA GLY A 66 -4.90 -10.44 -7.84
C GLY A 66 -3.77 -10.68 -8.86
N LEU A 67 -2.54 -10.25 -8.53
CA LEU A 67 -1.33 -10.49 -9.33
C LEU A 67 -0.71 -11.85 -9.05
N GLU A 68 -1.02 -12.41 -7.88
CA GLU A 68 -0.60 -13.72 -7.43
C GLU A 68 -1.82 -14.44 -6.84
N LEU A 69 -1.91 -15.75 -7.02
CA LEU A 69 -2.96 -16.57 -6.42
C LEU A 69 -2.43 -17.23 -5.15
N PRO A 70 -3.24 -17.34 -4.09
CA PRO A 70 -2.87 -18.12 -2.92
C PRO A 70 -2.77 -19.61 -3.27
N THR A 71 -1.98 -20.37 -2.51
CA THR A 71 -1.94 -21.84 -2.62
C THR A 71 -3.19 -22.46 -2.00
N SER A 72 -3.66 -21.86 -0.88
CA SER A 72 -4.93 -22.22 -0.25
C SER A 72 -5.59 -20.98 0.36
N GLY A 73 -6.85 -21.09 0.72
CA GLY A 73 -7.65 -19.98 1.20
C GLY A 73 -8.28 -19.14 0.09
N THR A 74 -8.94 -18.03 0.47
CA THR A 74 -9.66 -17.17 -0.48
C THR A 74 -9.49 -15.70 -0.17
N VAL A 75 -9.42 -14.87 -1.22
CA VAL A 75 -9.49 -13.41 -1.12
C VAL A 75 -10.73 -12.91 -1.82
N SER A 76 -11.42 -11.95 -1.20
CA SER A 76 -12.57 -11.28 -1.82
C SER A 76 -12.43 -9.76 -1.75
N ASP A 77 -12.93 -9.09 -2.77
CA ASP A 77 -13.06 -7.64 -2.93
C ASP A 77 -14.55 -7.32 -3.03
N HIS A 78 -15.10 -6.58 -2.06
CA HIS A 78 -16.55 -6.34 -1.96
C HIS A 78 -17.36 -7.66 -2.09
N GLN A 79 -16.95 -8.69 -1.36
CA GLN A 79 -17.55 -10.05 -1.36
C GLN A 79 -17.41 -10.81 -2.70
N LYS A 80 -16.71 -10.28 -3.70
CA LYS A 80 -16.43 -10.97 -4.96
C LYS A 80 -15.03 -11.59 -4.93
N PRO A 81 -14.86 -12.84 -5.37
CA PRO A 81 -13.53 -13.47 -5.40
C PRO A 81 -12.51 -12.66 -6.23
N VAL A 82 -11.31 -12.52 -5.68
CA VAL A 82 -10.16 -11.92 -6.38
C VAL A 82 -9.40 -13.02 -7.12
N THR A 83 -9.56 -13.08 -8.43
CA THR A 83 -8.92 -14.10 -9.29
C THR A 83 -7.97 -13.50 -10.33
N ALA A 84 -7.98 -12.18 -10.49
CA ALA A 84 -7.15 -11.44 -11.44
C ALA A 84 -7.01 -9.97 -11.01
N PRO A 85 -6.03 -9.23 -11.57
CA PRO A 85 -5.93 -7.79 -11.40
C PRO A 85 -7.18 -7.08 -11.90
N ALA A 86 -7.55 -5.98 -11.24
CA ALA A 86 -8.72 -5.19 -11.62
C ALA A 86 -8.47 -3.69 -11.40
N PRO A 87 -9.10 -2.79 -12.21
CA PRO A 87 -8.90 -1.35 -12.11
C PRO A 87 -9.27 -0.74 -10.73
N GLN A 88 -10.13 -1.42 -9.97
CA GLN A 88 -10.55 -1.02 -8.63
C GLN A 88 -9.44 -1.14 -7.59
N ARG A 89 -8.41 -1.95 -7.87
CA ARG A 89 -7.24 -2.15 -7.02
C ARG A 89 -6.01 -1.55 -7.70
N GLY A 90 -5.68 -0.31 -7.33
CA GLY A 90 -4.48 0.39 -7.82
C GLY A 90 -3.24 -0.08 -7.08
N VAL A 91 -2.12 -0.31 -7.77
CA VAL A 91 -0.85 -0.74 -7.17
C VAL A 91 0.22 0.31 -7.36
N VAL A 92 0.92 0.66 -6.27
CA VAL A 92 2.14 1.48 -6.28
C VAL A 92 3.29 0.59 -5.82
N TYR A 93 4.23 0.31 -6.71
CA TYR A 93 5.39 -0.54 -6.43
C TYR A 93 6.54 0.24 -5.80
N GLN A 94 7.39 -0.45 -5.05
CA GLN A 94 8.63 0.05 -4.46
C GLN A 94 9.53 0.69 -5.53
N ARG A 95 9.75 0.00 -6.66
CA ARG A 95 10.38 0.60 -7.84
C ARG A 95 9.28 1.10 -8.75
N THR A 96 9.20 2.42 -8.88
CA THR A 96 8.20 3.06 -9.72
C THR A 96 8.37 2.64 -11.18
N ALA A 97 7.55 1.70 -11.63
CA ALA A 97 7.54 1.24 -13.02
C ALA A 97 6.84 2.26 -13.92
N LEU A 98 7.48 3.43 -14.12
CA LEU A 98 6.99 4.42 -15.10
C LEU A 98 7.33 3.96 -16.51
N PHE A 99 6.46 4.28 -17.45
CA PHE A 99 6.74 4.11 -18.88
C PHE A 99 7.79 5.15 -19.30
N PRO A 100 9.04 4.74 -19.62
CA PRO A 100 10.13 5.69 -19.85
C PRO A 100 9.94 6.53 -21.13
N TRP A 101 9.12 6.06 -22.05
CA TRP A 101 8.76 6.74 -23.31
C TRP A 101 7.56 7.69 -23.17
N LEU A 102 6.91 7.75 -22.02
CA LEU A 102 5.81 8.67 -21.74
C LEU A 102 6.28 9.78 -20.81
N THR A 103 5.74 10.98 -21.02
CA THR A 103 5.90 12.10 -20.09
C THR A 103 5.20 11.85 -18.76
N VAL A 104 5.37 12.73 -17.77
CA VAL A 104 4.59 12.74 -16.52
C VAL A 104 3.10 12.67 -16.82
N MET A 105 2.59 13.60 -17.66
CA MET A 105 1.19 13.60 -18.07
C MET A 105 0.78 12.26 -18.70
N GLY A 106 1.60 11.74 -19.63
CA GLY A 106 1.32 10.48 -20.32
C GLY A 106 1.27 9.28 -19.38
N ASN A 107 2.13 9.23 -18.35
CA ASN A 107 2.11 8.21 -17.32
C ASN A 107 0.86 8.30 -16.44
N VAL A 108 0.51 9.51 -15.99
CA VAL A 108 -0.62 9.71 -15.08
C VAL A 108 -1.95 9.46 -15.77
N GLU A 109 -2.13 9.95 -17.01
CA GLU A 109 -3.37 9.75 -17.76
C GLU A 109 -3.53 8.35 -18.40
N PHE A 110 -2.52 7.44 -18.25
CA PHE A 110 -2.49 6.17 -18.97
C PHE A 110 -3.69 5.26 -18.64
N GLY A 111 -4.00 5.08 -17.37
CA GLY A 111 -5.13 4.24 -16.94
C GLY A 111 -6.48 4.74 -17.48
N PRO A 112 -6.86 6.00 -17.22
CA PRO A 112 -8.06 6.62 -17.81
C PRO A 112 -8.11 6.55 -19.33
N LYS A 113 -6.95 6.70 -20.03
CA LYS A 113 -6.85 6.54 -21.48
C LYS A 113 -7.23 5.12 -21.93
N MET A 114 -6.72 4.10 -21.23
CA MET A 114 -7.03 2.70 -21.57
C MET A 114 -8.51 2.35 -21.35
N ARG A 115 -9.19 3.04 -20.44
CA ARG A 115 -10.63 2.91 -20.23
C ARG A 115 -11.49 3.70 -21.23
N GLY A 116 -10.88 4.33 -22.22
CA GLY A 116 -11.62 5.07 -23.27
C GLY A 116 -12.10 6.46 -22.86
N MET A 117 -11.62 7.00 -21.71
CA MET A 117 -11.99 8.34 -21.26
C MET A 117 -11.54 9.40 -22.26
N SER A 118 -12.36 10.43 -22.49
CA SER A 118 -12.04 11.51 -23.42
C SER A 118 -10.76 12.23 -23.02
N LYS A 119 -10.04 12.80 -24.01
CA LYS A 119 -8.77 13.49 -23.77
C LYS A 119 -8.93 14.69 -22.83
N LYS A 120 -10.07 15.37 -22.86
CA LYS A 120 -10.36 16.51 -22.01
C LYS A 120 -10.51 16.06 -20.56
N GLU A 121 -11.40 15.12 -20.29
CA GLU A 121 -11.68 14.61 -18.94
C GLU A 121 -10.45 14.00 -18.27
N ARG A 122 -9.74 13.06 -18.98
CA ARG A 122 -8.56 12.43 -18.37
C ARG A 122 -7.43 13.40 -18.06
N ARG A 123 -7.28 14.50 -18.86
CA ARG A 123 -6.28 15.54 -18.59
C ARG A 123 -6.66 16.44 -17.44
N GLU A 124 -7.94 16.75 -17.25
CA GLU A 124 -8.40 17.48 -16.08
C GLU A 124 -8.08 16.71 -14.79
N ILE A 125 -8.41 15.42 -14.76
CA ILE A 125 -8.11 14.54 -13.61
C ILE A 125 -6.59 14.39 -13.42
N ALA A 126 -5.84 14.16 -14.49
CA ALA A 126 -4.39 14.01 -14.41
C ALA A 126 -3.70 15.27 -13.90
N ASN A 127 -4.11 16.46 -14.39
CA ASN A 127 -3.59 17.73 -13.89
C ASN A 127 -3.87 17.93 -12.40
N TYR A 128 -5.07 17.58 -11.94
CA TYR A 128 -5.43 17.63 -10.52
C TYR A 128 -4.47 16.80 -9.67
N TYR A 129 -4.21 15.53 -10.04
CA TYR A 129 -3.30 14.68 -9.27
C TYR A 129 -1.83 15.05 -9.42
N ILE A 130 -1.39 15.56 -10.60
CA ILE A 130 -0.04 16.09 -10.81
C ILE A 130 0.20 17.31 -9.91
N ASP A 131 -0.76 18.23 -9.82
CA ASP A 131 -0.68 19.39 -8.92
C ASP A 131 -0.72 18.96 -7.45
N LEU A 132 -1.59 17.99 -7.11
CA LEU A 132 -1.75 17.46 -5.76
C LEU A 132 -0.46 16.84 -5.21
N VAL A 133 0.34 16.16 -6.06
CA VAL A 133 1.63 15.58 -5.68
C VAL A 133 2.80 16.58 -5.86
N GLY A 134 2.53 17.87 -6.07
CA GLY A 134 3.55 18.93 -6.20
C GLY A 134 4.43 18.80 -7.43
N LEU A 135 3.89 18.32 -8.55
CA LEU A 135 4.59 18.17 -9.83
C LEU A 135 4.08 19.12 -10.93
N LYS A 136 3.37 20.18 -10.55
CA LYS A 136 2.94 21.24 -11.47
C LYS A 136 4.15 21.85 -12.18
N GLY A 137 4.07 21.97 -13.51
CA GLY A 137 5.16 22.44 -14.36
C GLY A 137 6.05 21.34 -14.94
N PHE A 138 5.91 20.08 -14.44
CA PHE A 138 6.67 18.91 -14.94
C PHE A 138 5.87 18.00 -15.86
N GLU A 139 4.68 18.40 -16.31
CA GLU A 139 3.74 17.56 -17.09
C GLU A 139 4.37 17.01 -18.37
N LYS A 140 5.30 17.77 -18.98
CA LYS A 140 5.98 17.42 -20.22
C LYS A 140 7.31 16.70 -20.01
N SER A 141 7.80 16.61 -18.78
CA SER A 141 9.07 15.95 -18.45
C SER A 141 8.96 14.44 -18.59
N PHE A 142 10.04 13.80 -19.02
CA PHE A 142 10.16 12.34 -19.07
C PHE A 142 10.74 11.80 -17.74
N PRO A 143 10.51 10.52 -17.40
CA PRO A 143 11.04 9.93 -16.17
C PRO A 143 12.55 10.06 -15.98
N SER A 144 13.34 10.10 -17.07
CA SER A 144 14.79 10.31 -17.03
C SER A 144 15.21 11.69 -16.56
N GLN A 145 14.31 12.67 -16.60
CA GLN A 145 14.56 14.07 -16.20
C GLN A 145 14.14 14.34 -14.74
N LEU A 146 13.63 13.31 -14.03
CA LEU A 146 13.08 13.44 -12.70
C LEU A 146 14.00 12.81 -11.64
N SER A 147 14.00 13.39 -10.43
CA SER A 147 14.61 12.75 -9.25
C SER A 147 13.86 11.47 -8.85
N GLY A 148 14.46 10.66 -7.98
CA GLY A 148 13.81 9.45 -7.43
C GLY A 148 12.46 9.74 -6.77
N GLY A 149 12.41 10.74 -5.89
CA GLY A 149 11.20 11.19 -5.23
C GLY A 149 10.14 11.74 -6.19
N MET A 150 10.56 12.48 -7.23
CA MET A 150 9.62 12.94 -8.27
C MET A 150 9.02 11.77 -9.05
N ARG A 151 9.83 10.78 -9.42
CA ARG A 151 9.31 9.56 -10.08
C ARG A 151 8.29 8.85 -9.20
N GLN A 152 8.56 8.73 -7.88
CA GLN A 152 7.63 8.11 -6.95
C GLN A 152 6.30 8.86 -6.89
N ARG A 153 6.35 10.21 -6.83
CA ARG A 153 5.14 11.06 -6.88
C ARG A 153 4.34 10.87 -8.17
N VAL A 154 5.01 10.71 -9.31
CA VAL A 154 4.31 10.35 -10.58
C VAL A 154 3.60 9.00 -10.46
N GLY A 155 4.23 7.99 -9.84
CA GLY A 155 3.64 6.67 -9.60
C GLY A 155 2.38 6.75 -8.74
N ILE A 156 2.43 7.54 -7.67
CA ILE A 156 1.27 7.79 -6.78
C ILE A 156 0.17 8.51 -7.57
N ALA A 157 0.48 9.61 -8.28
CA ALA A 157 -0.49 10.33 -9.09
C ALA A 157 -1.14 9.43 -10.16
N ARG A 158 -0.37 8.55 -10.81
CA ARG A 158 -0.88 7.57 -11.79
C ARG A 158 -1.87 6.59 -11.15
N ALA A 159 -1.56 6.09 -9.96
CA ALA A 159 -2.44 5.17 -9.25
C ALA A 159 -3.76 5.86 -8.86
N TYR A 160 -3.69 7.05 -8.28
CA TYR A 160 -4.87 7.85 -7.91
C TYR A 160 -5.70 8.28 -9.12
N CYS A 161 -5.07 8.68 -10.23
CA CYS A 161 -5.74 9.10 -11.45
C CYS A 161 -6.62 8.01 -12.07
N ASN A 162 -6.27 6.74 -11.83
CA ASN A 162 -7.08 5.60 -12.24
C ASN A 162 -8.38 5.45 -11.42
N ASN A 163 -8.58 6.26 -10.40
CA ASN A 163 -9.75 6.24 -9.52
C ASN A 163 -10.05 4.85 -8.91
N PRO A 164 -9.07 4.18 -8.29
CA PRO A 164 -9.31 2.89 -7.65
C PRO A 164 -10.07 3.06 -6.34
N ASP A 165 -10.82 2.03 -5.92
CA ASP A 165 -11.45 1.98 -4.60
C ASP A 165 -10.43 1.67 -3.51
N ILE A 166 -9.40 0.89 -3.87
CA ILE A 166 -8.36 0.39 -2.98
C ILE A 166 -6.99 0.69 -3.58
N LEU A 167 -6.09 1.25 -2.77
CA LEU A 167 -4.69 1.48 -3.11
C LEU A 167 -3.81 0.50 -2.34
N LEU A 168 -3.00 -0.25 -3.07
CA LEU A 168 -2.04 -1.21 -2.55
C LEU A 168 -0.64 -0.64 -2.79
N MET A 169 0.12 -0.36 -1.72
CA MET A 169 1.41 0.31 -1.82
C MET A 169 2.51 -0.56 -1.21
N ASP A 170 3.49 -0.95 -2.01
CA ASP A 170 4.59 -1.82 -1.60
C ASP A 170 5.86 -1.01 -1.34
N GLU A 171 6.19 -0.77 -0.08
CA GLU A 171 7.36 0.00 0.38
C GLU A 171 7.66 1.24 -0.48
N PRO A 172 6.66 2.12 -0.75
CA PRO A 172 6.78 3.16 -1.78
C PRO A 172 7.88 4.19 -1.47
N PHE A 173 8.36 4.26 -0.24
CA PHE A 173 9.39 5.22 0.20
C PHE A 173 10.74 4.58 0.53
N GLY A 174 10.88 3.26 0.36
CA GLY A 174 12.06 2.49 0.78
C GLY A 174 13.39 2.91 0.12
N HIS A 175 13.35 3.58 -1.03
CA HIS A 175 14.54 4.04 -1.75
C HIS A 175 14.83 5.54 -1.60
N LEU A 176 14.05 6.25 -0.77
CA LEU A 176 14.21 7.69 -0.56
C LEU A 176 15.13 7.96 0.63
N ASP A 177 15.89 9.06 0.55
CA ASP A 177 16.59 9.59 1.71
C ASP A 177 15.60 10.04 2.78
N ALA A 178 16.06 10.17 4.03
CA ALA A 178 15.18 10.43 5.17
C ALA A 178 14.36 11.72 5.02
N GLN A 179 14.97 12.81 4.54
CA GLN A 179 14.26 14.08 4.38
C GLN A 179 13.16 13.99 3.31
N THR A 180 13.47 13.41 2.16
CA THR A 180 12.49 13.19 1.08
C THR A 180 11.37 12.25 1.54
N ARG A 181 11.70 11.24 2.35
CA ARG A 181 10.72 10.29 2.91
C ARG A 181 9.70 11.01 3.79
N TYR A 182 10.14 11.79 4.78
CA TYR A 182 9.24 12.56 5.65
C TYR A 182 8.32 13.49 4.85
N MET A 183 8.85 14.17 3.84
CA MET A 183 8.04 15.01 2.95
C MET A 183 6.99 14.19 2.19
N MET A 184 7.32 12.97 1.77
CA MET A 184 6.40 12.09 1.05
C MET A 184 5.32 11.48 1.96
N GLU A 185 5.66 11.19 3.21
CA GLU A 185 4.71 10.72 4.23
C GLU A 185 3.67 11.80 4.53
N ASP A 186 4.12 13.05 4.78
CA ASP A 186 3.23 14.21 4.95
C ASP A 186 2.33 14.42 3.73
N GLU A 187 2.89 14.33 2.54
CA GLU A 187 2.15 14.53 1.29
C GLU A 187 1.10 13.42 1.08
N LEU A 188 1.47 12.15 1.28
CA LEU A 188 0.55 11.02 1.18
C LEU A 188 -0.59 11.15 2.18
N GLN A 189 -0.29 11.53 3.42
CA GLN A 189 -1.30 11.75 4.45
C GLN A 189 -2.24 12.88 4.07
N ARG A 190 -1.71 14.01 3.55
CA ARG A 190 -2.51 15.14 3.07
C ARG A 190 -3.43 14.74 1.91
N ILE A 191 -2.94 13.94 0.96
CA ILE A 191 -3.73 13.39 -0.15
C ILE A 191 -4.85 12.51 0.40
N TRP A 192 -4.50 11.57 1.27
CA TRP A 192 -5.44 10.63 1.84
C TRP A 192 -6.53 11.31 2.70
N GLN A 193 -6.19 12.38 3.45
CA GLN A 193 -7.18 13.14 4.21
C GLN A 193 -8.21 13.84 3.32
N LYS A 194 -7.81 14.28 2.12
CA LYS A 194 -8.70 14.95 1.15
C LYS A 194 -9.54 13.97 0.34
N ASP A 195 -8.93 12.87 -0.08
CA ASP A 195 -9.53 11.85 -0.94
C ASP A 195 -9.43 10.50 -0.22
N LYS A 196 -10.29 10.36 0.81
CA LYS A 196 -10.34 9.17 1.67
C LYS A 196 -10.60 7.93 0.82
N ARG A 197 -9.55 7.10 0.66
CA ARG A 197 -9.61 5.80 -0.01
C ARG A 197 -9.11 4.74 0.93
N THR A 198 -9.50 3.51 0.68
CA THR A 198 -8.90 2.36 1.36
C THR A 198 -7.46 2.20 0.90
N VAL A 199 -6.53 2.14 1.83
CA VAL A 199 -5.10 1.96 1.56
C VAL A 199 -4.60 0.75 2.32
N VAL A 200 -3.88 -0.15 1.63
CA VAL A 200 -3.03 -1.16 2.24
C VAL A 200 -1.59 -0.81 1.91
N PHE A 201 -0.84 -0.45 2.92
CA PHE A 201 0.53 0.05 2.81
C PHE A 201 1.50 -0.95 3.44
N VAL A 202 2.50 -1.37 2.70
CA VAL A 202 3.55 -2.29 3.18
C VAL A 202 4.78 -1.49 3.54
N THR A 203 5.34 -1.72 4.72
CA THR A 203 6.63 -1.16 5.15
C THR A 203 7.34 -2.04 6.16
N ASN A 204 8.66 -1.86 6.28
CA ASN A 204 9.49 -2.38 7.36
C ASN A 204 9.95 -1.26 8.32
N ASN A 205 9.46 -0.02 8.13
CA ASN A 205 9.76 1.13 8.96
C ASN A 205 8.60 1.42 9.92
N ILE A 206 8.85 1.29 11.23
CA ILE A 206 7.84 1.51 12.27
C ILE A 206 7.37 2.97 12.34
N GLU A 207 8.22 3.93 12.01
CA GLU A 207 7.87 5.35 12.03
C GLU A 207 6.88 5.67 10.91
N GLU A 208 7.12 5.16 9.68
CA GLU A 208 6.15 5.24 8.58
C GLU A 208 4.80 4.61 8.98
N ALA A 209 4.87 3.39 9.55
CA ALA A 209 3.67 2.67 9.96
C ALA A 209 2.83 3.49 10.95
N LEU A 210 3.45 4.00 12.02
CA LEU A 210 2.77 4.81 13.02
C LEU A 210 2.30 6.16 12.49
N PHE A 211 3.04 6.75 11.57
CA PHE A 211 2.69 8.07 11.03
C PHE A 211 1.43 8.00 10.16
N LEU A 212 1.29 6.94 9.37
CA LEU A 212 0.24 6.83 8.35
C LEU A 212 -1.00 6.03 8.81
N ALA A 213 -0.82 4.96 9.60
CA ALA A 213 -1.85 3.95 9.79
C ALA A 213 -3.00 4.36 10.71
N ASP A 214 -4.23 3.97 10.34
CA ASP A 214 -5.32 3.81 11.31
C ASP A 214 -5.17 2.50 12.08
N ARG A 215 -4.64 1.45 11.40
CA ARG A 215 -4.36 0.13 11.99
C ARG A 215 -3.07 -0.45 11.41
N ILE A 216 -2.25 -1.01 12.30
CA ILE A 216 -1.02 -1.73 11.94
C ILE A 216 -1.25 -3.22 12.19
N VAL A 217 -0.95 -4.03 11.19
CA VAL A 217 -0.91 -5.49 11.28
C VAL A 217 0.55 -5.94 11.31
N LEU A 218 0.98 -6.45 12.45
CA LEU A 218 2.34 -6.97 12.65
C LEU A 218 2.42 -8.41 12.13
N MET A 219 3.29 -8.63 11.16
CA MET A 219 3.57 -9.94 10.57
C MET A 219 4.83 -10.57 11.17
N THR A 220 4.84 -11.90 11.30
CA THR A 220 6.00 -12.67 11.78
C THR A 220 7.04 -12.85 10.67
N ASN A 221 8.18 -13.50 11.01
CA ASN A 221 9.13 -14.01 10.01
C ASN A 221 8.49 -15.11 9.14
N CYS A 222 9.15 -15.43 8.01
CA CYS A 222 8.73 -16.46 7.08
C CYS A 222 8.86 -17.88 7.70
N PRO A 223 7.84 -18.76 7.59
CA PRO A 223 6.52 -18.55 7.02
C PRO A 223 5.69 -17.58 7.89
N SER A 224 5.18 -16.54 7.25
CA SER A 224 4.59 -15.41 7.95
C SER A 224 3.13 -15.69 8.36
N THR A 225 2.81 -15.27 9.57
CA THR A 225 1.44 -15.19 10.12
C THR A 225 1.17 -13.79 10.62
N ILE A 226 -0.08 -13.45 10.91
CA ILE A 226 -0.41 -12.23 11.66
C ILE A 226 -0.10 -12.49 13.15
N LYS A 227 0.80 -11.67 13.70
CA LYS A 227 1.18 -11.76 15.11
C LYS A 227 0.23 -10.98 16.01
N GLU A 228 -0.05 -9.75 15.63
CA GLU A 228 -0.85 -8.81 16.41
C GLU A 228 -1.36 -7.65 15.54
N GLU A 229 -2.47 -7.04 15.95
CA GLU A 229 -3.04 -5.86 15.32
C GLU A 229 -3.11 -4.71 16.32
N TYR A 230 -2.71 -3.50 15.86
CA TYR A 230 -2.70 -2.29 16.67
C TYR A 230 -3.59 -1.23 16.04
N ASN A 231 -4.66 -0.83 16.73
CA ASN A 231 -5.45 0.33 16.34
C ASN A 231 -4.74 1.60 16.82
N ILE A 232 -4.45 2.51 15.91
CA ILE A 232 -3.71 3.74 16.18
C ILE A 232 -4.70 4.89 16.32
N THR A 233 -4.92 5.31 17.56
CA THR A 233 -5.89 6.37 17.90
C THR A 233 -5.28 7.77 17.94
N LEU A 234 -3.99 7.92 17.59
CA LEU A 234 -3.33 9.21 17.51
C LEU A 234 -4.00 10.09 16.44
N PRO A 235 -4.41 11.32 16.76
CA PRO A 235 -5.00 12.23 15.80
C PRO A 235 -3.98 12.66 14.73
N HIS A 236 -4.48 13.02 13.56
CA HIS A 236 -3.69 13.65 12.50
C HIS A 236 -3.76 15.19 12.57
N PRO A 237 -2.67 15.92 12.23
CA PRO A 237 -1.34 15.43 11.83
C PRO A 237 -0.57 14.87 13.03
N ARG A 238 0.17 13.79 12.82
CA ARG A 238 0.99 13.16 13.85
C ARG A 238 2.38 13.78 13.92
N SER A 239 2.98 13.75 15.12
CA SER A 239 4.34 14.23 15.35
C SER A 239 5.24 13.10 15.82
N TYR A 240 6.40 12.94 15.19
CA TYR A 240 7.41 11.93 15.55
C TYR A 240 8.01 12.10 16.95
N VAL A 241 7.83 13.29 17.54
CA VAL A 241 8.31 13.62 18.92
C VAL A 241 7.20 13.57 19.96
N ASP A 242 5.98 13.24 19.57
CA ASP A 242 4.87 13.08 20.48
C ASP A 242 5.16 11.93 21.47
N PRO A 243 4.97 12.12 22.81
CA PRO A 243 5.26 11.09 23.79
C PRO A 243 4.50 9.77 23.57
N GLU A 244 3.24 9.85 23.12
CA GLU A 244 2.43 8.66 22.85
C GLU A 244 2.89 7.97 21.55
N PHE A 245 3.31 8.73 20.54
CA PHE A 245 3.95 8.17 19.34
C PHE A 245 5.20 7.38 19.68
N LEU A 246 6.08 7.96 20.53
CA LEU A 246 7.30 7.32 20.99
C LEU A 246 7.03 6.06 21.84
N ARG A 247 5.99 6.11 22.69
CA ARG A 247 5.54 4.96 23.48
C ARG A 247 5.09 3.80 22.60
N LEU A 248 4.22 4.08 21.61
CA LEU A 248 3.72 3.08 20.66
C LEU A 248 4.86 2.51 19.80
N ARG A 249 5.77 3.37 19.31
CA ARG A 249 6.95 2.95 18.56
C ARG A 249 7.78 1.93 19.35
N LYS A 250 8.09 2.24 20.61
CA LYS A 250 8.84 1.34 21.49
C LYS A 250 8.12 0.01 21.68
N MET A 251 6.84 0.05 22.01
CA MET A 251 6.01 -1.12 22.27
C MET A 251 5.96 -2.08 21.06
N ILE A 252 5.71 -1.55 19.86
CA ILE A 252 5.59 -2.37 18.63
C ILE A 252 6.98 -2.90 18.23
N THR A 253 8.05 -2.10 18.35
CA THR A 253 9.42 -2.54 18.06
C THR A 253 9.84 -3.69 18.97
N GLU A 254 9.62 -3.58 20.28
CA GLU A 254 9.93 -4.65 21.25
C GLU A 254 9.14 -5.94 20.95
N ASN A 255 7.91 -5.82 20.43
CA ASN A 255 7.12 -6.97 20.04
C ASN A 255 7.64 -7.60 18.72
N THR A 256 8.19 -6.80 17.82
CA THR A 256 8.84 -7.31 16.60
C THR A 256 10.06 -8.15 16.93
N ASP A 257 10.91 -7.68 17.85
CA ASP A 257 12.16 -8.36 18.23
C ASP A 257 11.94 -9.70 18.94
N LYS A 258 10.84 -9.84 19.69
CA LYS A 258 10.45 -11.13 20.34
C LYS A 258 10.01 -12.22 19.38
N SER A 259 9.98 -11.93 18.08
CA SER A 259 9.62 -12.89 17.01
C SER A 259 10.84 -13.52 16.31
N ARG A 260 12.06 -13.25 16.83
CA ARG A 260 13.32 -13.85 16.34
C ARG A 260 13.62 -15.17 17.01
#